data_91200087839df4f992434194af3d77f9
#
_entry.id   91200087839df4f992434194af3d77f9
#
_cell.length_a   1.000
_cell.length_b   1.000
_cell.length_c   1.000
_cell.angle_alpha   90.00
_cell.angle_beta   90.00
_cell.angle_gamma   90.00
#
_symmetry.space_group_name_H-M   'P 1'
#
loop_
_entity.id
_entity.type
_entity.pdbx_description
1 polymer ?
#
loop_
_entity_poly.entity_id
_entity_poly.type
_entity_poly.pdbx_seq_one_letter_code
_entity_poly.pdbx_strand_id
1 'polypeptide(L)'
;MVNQLKFVLAVVMAVLTALTAQIKFNVSIVPYTMQNFAVVLSGLLLGPLYGLISQLIYIGMIAVGMPAGAGFKGGLGVLTGPTAGYILMFPAASAICGYFRRIFWKRGSGAEKVMLWAGSAVAFIPVYLVGFYVFYLFATRVSGYMSWSESAASLFGFSGLSPALTVFIATVVIFVPQDFFIDHVLAIAAFSYVYQMLKERGIEL
;
A
#
# COMPACT_ATOMS: atom_id res chain seq x y z
N MET A 1 10.26 -11.72 -25.06
CA MET A 1 8.95 -12.22 -24.58
C MET A 1 8.76 -12.05 -23.07
N VAL A 2 9.66 -12.51 -22.20
CA VAL A 2 9.51 -12.41 -20.73
C VAL A 2 9.31 -10.97 -20.22
N ASN A 3 10.07 -10.00 -20.74
CA ASN A 3 9.95 -8.60 -20.33
C ASN A 3 8.63 -7.95 -20.77
N GLN A 4 8.10 -8.33 -21.93
CA GLN A 4 6.80 -7.84 -22.41
C GLN A 4 5.67 -8.38 -21.54
N LEU A 5 5.69 -9.67 -21.19
CA LEU A 5 4.72 -10.27 -20.28
C LEU A 5 4.74 -9.57 -18.90
N LYS A 6 5.93 -9.34 -18.33
CA LYS A 6 6.06 -8.64 -17.05
C LYS A 6 5.53 -7.22 -17.09
N PHE A 7 5.72 -6.52 -18.23
CA PHE A 7 5.16 -5.18 -18.39
C PHE A 7 3.63 -5.21 -18.46
N VAL A 8 3.05 -6.12 -19.22
CA VAL A 8 1.57 -6.30 -19.25
C VAL A 8 1.03 -6.61 -17.87
N LEU A 9 1.69 -7.50 -17.14
CA LEU A 9 1.31 -7.83 -15.76
C LEU A 9 1.47 -6.62 -14.82
N ALA A 10 2.44 -5.74 -15.05
CA ALA A 10 2.57 -4.51 -14.27
C ALA A 10 1.37 -3.57 -14.50
N VAL A 11 0.86 -3.46 -15.72
CA VAL A 11 -0.38 -2.72 -16.01
C VAL A 11 -1.57 -3.37 -15.29
N VAL A 12 -1.69 -4.69 -15.34
CA VAL A 12 -2.77 -5.43 -14.64
C VAL A 12 -2.70 -5.17 -13.13
N MET A 13 -1.51 -5.17 -12.54
CA MET A 13 -1.34 -4.87 -11.12
C MET A 13 -1.66 -3.41 -10.77
N ALA A 14 -1.37 -2.46 -11.65
CA ALA A 14 -1.79 -1.07 -11.48
C ALA A 14 -3.32 -0.94 -11.47
N VAL A 15 -4.00 -1.62 -12.38
CA VAL A 15 -5.47 -1.69 -12.41
C VAL A 15 -6.01 -2.38 -11.15
N LEU A 16 -5.39 -3.45 -10.69
CA LEU A 16 -5.76 -4.11 -9.44
C LEU A 16 -5.64 -3.14 -8.25
N THR A 17 -4.57 -2.34 -8.19
CA THR A 17 -4.41 -1.32 -7.15
C THR A 17 -5.54 -0.28 -7.22
N ALA A 18 -5.94 0.14 -8.42
CA ALA A 18 -7.07 1.05 -8.60
C ALA A 18 -8.41 0.44 -8.19
N LEU A 19 -8.63 -0.84 -8.45
CA LEU A 19 -9.85 -1.57 -8.03
C LEU A 19 -9.89 -1.75 -6.51
N THR A 20 -8.78 -2.16 -5.90
CA THR A 20 -8.70 -2.33 -4.44
C THR A 20 -8.76 -1.01 -3.69
N ALA A 21 -8.44 0.12 -4.32
CA ALA A 21 -8.69 1.46 -3.80
C ALA A 21 -10.19 1.76 -3.60
N GLN A 22 -11.08 1.09 -4.33
CA GLN A 22 -12.53 1.28 -4.18
C GLN A 22 -13.13 0.42 -3.06
N ILE A 23 -12.41 -0.63 -2.63
CA ILE A 23 -12.77 -1.39 -1.44
C ILE A 23 -12.30 -0.58 -0.23
N LYS A 24 -13.19 0.28 0.26
CA LYS A 24 -12.88 1.19 1.35
C LYS A 24 -13.89 1.08 2.48
N PHE A 25 -13.38 1.16 3.69
CA PHE A 25 -14.17 1.31 4.89
C PHE A 25 -13.98 2.73 5.43
N ASN A 26 -15.06 3.49 5.51
CA ASN A 26 -15.01 4.86 6.01
C ASN A 26 -15.09 4.85 7.54
N VAL A 27 -13.99 4.60 8.20
CA VAL A 27 -13.88 4.78 9.66
C VAL A 27 -13.46 6.22 9.97
N SER A 28 -12.92 6.93 8.95
CA SER A 28 -12.27 8.22 9.17
C SER A 28 -12.13 9.04 7.87
N ILE A 29 -11.54 10.25 7.95
CA ILE A 29 -11.19 11.09 6.78
C ILE A 29 -10.11 10.38 5.91
N VAL A 30 -9.19 9.67 6.53
CA VAL A 30 -8.28 8.76 5.81
C VAL A 30 -9.03 7.44 5.60
N PRO A 31 -9.39 7.10 4.35
CA PRO A 31 -10.14 5.88 4.10
C PRO A 31 -9.25 4.65 4.33
N TYR A 32 -9.75 3.66 5.04
CA TYR A 32 -9.21 2.31 4.99
C TYR A 32 -9.46 1.74 3.60
N THR A 33 -8.42 1.36 2.89
CA THR A 33 -8.53 0.78 1.55
C THR A 33 -7.71 -0.49 1.46
N MET A 34 -8.09 -1.42 0.59
CA MET A 34 -7.29 -2.62 0.32
C MET A 34 -6.18 -2.38 -0.71
N GLN A 35 -5.72 -1.14 -0.90
CA GLN A 35 -4.63 -0.83 -1.82
C GLN A 35 -3.33 -1.54 -1.45
N ASN A 36 -3.03 -1.61 -0.15
CA ASN A 36 -1.80 -2.20 0.37
C ASN A 36 -1.67 -3.69 -0.01
N PHE A 37 -2.78 -4.43 -0.07
CA PHE A 37 -2.83 -5.77 -0.65
C PHE A 37 -2.24 -5.81 -2.07
N ALA A 38 -2.71 -4.94 -2.98
CA ALA A 38 -2.26 -4.94 -4.36
C ALA A 38 -0.81 -4.44 -4.51
N VAL A 39 -0.37 -3.49 -3.68
CA VAL A 39 1.01 -2.99 -3.64
C VAL A 39 1.99 -4.11 -3.24
N VAL A 40 1.70 -4.82 -2.15
CA VAL A 40 2.51 -5.97 -1.69
C VAL A 40 2.51 -7.07 -2.75
N LEU A 41 1.32 -7.45 -3.24
CA LEU A 41 1.17 -8.51 -4.23
C LEU A 41 1.94 -8.21 -5.52
N SER A 42 1.92 -6.96 -5.99
CA SER A 42 2.66 -6.56 -7.20
C SER A 42 4.17 -6.75 -7.03
N GLY A 43 4.73 -6.37 -5.91
CA GLY A 43 6.14 -6.60 -5.59
C GLY A 43 6.50 -8.07 -5.52
N LEU A 44 5.69 -8.86 -4.80
CA LEU A 44 5.91 -10.29 -4.64
C LEU A 44 5.80 -11.06 -5.96
N LEU A 45 4.83 -10.75 -6.82
CA LEU A 45 4.65 -11.45 -8.10
C LEU A 45 5.68 -11.02 -9.14
N LEU A 46 5.88 -9.70 -9.31
CA LEU A 46 6.62 -9.16 -10.44
C LEU A 46 8.10 -8.87 -10.12
N GLY A 47 8.46 -8.93 -8.84
CA GLY A 47 9.80 -8.55 -8.39
C GLY A 47 9.98 -7.03 -8.31
N PRO A 48 11.19 -6.56 -7.90
CA PRO A 48 11.38 -5.16 -7.50
C PRO A 48 11.13 -4.16 -8.64
N LEU A 49 11.62 -4.44 -9.85
CA LEU A 49 11.52 -3.49 -10.96
C LEU A 49 10.09 -3.36 -11.48
N TYR A 50 9.44 -4.48 -11.80
CA TYR A 50 8.09 -4.44 -12.37
C TYR A 50 7.01 -4.17 -11.32
N GLY A 51 7.26 -4.50 -10.04
CA GLY A 51 6.46 -4.04 -8.92
C GLY A 51 6.48 -2.52 -8.78
N LEU A 52 7.68 -1.92 -8.82
CA LEU A 52 7.83 -0.45 -8.86
C LEU A 52 7.11 0.17 -10.06
N ILE A 53 7.32 -0.37 -11.27
CA ILE A 53 6.68 0.12 -12.50
C ILE A 53 5.16 0.06 -12.38
N SER A 54 4.59 -1.01 -11.82
CA SER A 54 3.14 -1.13 -11.65
C SER A 54 2.57 0.01 -10.80
N GLN A 55 3.24 0.39 -9.74
CA GLN A 55 2.78 1.47 -8.87
C GLN A 55 3.05 2.86 -9.47
N LEU A 56 4.08 3.02 -10.28
CA LEU A 56 4.26 4.25 -11.08
C LEU A 56 3.15 4.40 -12.12
N ILE A 57 2.73 3.32 -12.78
CA ILE A 57 1.57 3.33 -13.70
C ILE A 57 0.29 3.73 -12.93
N TYR A 58 0.07 3.15 -11.74
CA TYR A 58 -1.07 3.51 -10.89
C TYR A 58 -1.09 5.02 -10.55
N ILE A 59 0.06 5.58 -10.13
CA ILE A 59 0.22 7.02 -9.88
C ILE A 59 -0.05 7.83 -11.16
N GLY A 60 0.47 7.35 -12.31
CA GLY A 60 0.22 7.96 -13.61
C GLY A 60 -1.25 7.98 -13.98
N MET A 61 -2.00 6.89 -13.74
CA MET A 61 -3.46 6.87 -13.94
C MET A 61 -4.16 7.95 -13.12
N ILE A 62 -3.80 8.11 -11.85
CA ILE A 62 -4.35 9.18 -11.00
C ILE A 62 -3.98 10.55 -11.57
N ALA A 63 -2.71 10.76 -11.94
CA ALA A 63 -2.20 12.05 -12.40
C ALA A 63 -2.93 12.58 -13.66
N VAL A 64 -3.25 11.67 -14.60
CA VAL A 64 -3.99 12.03 -15.82
C VAL A 64 -5.51 12.18 -15.59
N GLY A 65 -5.97 12.07 -14.34
CA GLY A 65 -7.38 12.30 -13.99
C GLY A 65 -8.25 11.05 -14.01
N MET A 66 -7.69 9.84 -14.21
CA MET A 66 -8.49 8.61 -14.12
C MET A 66 -9.00 8.42 -12.68
N PRO A 67 -10.23 7.90 -12.48
CA PRO A 67 -10.85 7.68 -11.17
C PRO A 67 -10.24 6.45 -10.46
N ALA A 68 -8.91 6.43 -10.34
CA ALA A 68 -8.14 5.29 -9.83
C ALA A 68 -7.86 5.36 -8.32
N GLY A 69 -7.93 6.56 -7.73
CA GLY A 69 -7.74 6.73 -6.28
C GLY A 69 -8.98 6.37 -5.46
N ALA A 70 -8.83 6.30 -4.15
CA ALA A 70 -9.90 5.94 -3.22
C ALA A 70 -11.16 6.81 -3.40
N GLY A 71 -12.32 6.17 -3.56
CA GLY A 71 -13.59 6.83 -3.80
C GLY A 71 -13.69 7.44 -5.21
N PHE A 72 -13.12 6.75 -6.19
CA PHE A 72 -13.12 7.15 -7.61
C PHE A 72 -12.51 8.54 -7.86
N LYS A 73 -11.58 8.97 -7.00
CA LYS A 73 -10.88 10.25 -7.16
C LYS A 73 -9.72 10.10 -8.15
N GLY A 74 -9.45 11.19 -8.89
CA GLY A 74 -8.32 11.30 -9.80
C GLY A 74 -7.83 12.73 -9.90
N GLY A 75 -6.78 12.95 -10.66
CA GLY A 75 -6.15 14.24 -10.86
C GLY A 75 -5.05 14.56 -9.85
N LEU A 76 -4.29 15.63 -10.15
CA LEU A 76 -3.15 16.06 -9.34
C LEU A 76 -3.54 16.39 -7.89
N GLY A 77 -4.80 16.82 -7.65
CA GLY A 77 -5.28 17.09 -6.29
C GLY A 77 -5.20 15.89 -5.34
N VAL A 78 -5.27 14.65 -5.84
CA VAL A 78 -5.05 13.44 -5.04
C VAL A 78 -3.58 13.30 -4.66
N LEU A 79 -2.68 13.61 -5.60
CA LEU A 79 -1.22 13.46 -5.43
C LEU A 79 -0.56 14.64 -4.71
N THR A 80 -1.31 15.71 -4.45
CA THR A 80 -0.88 16.88 -3.67
C THR A 80 -1.73 17.08 -2.42
N GLY A 81 -2.66 16.17 -2.14
CA GLY A 81 -3.55 16.21 -0.99
C GLY A 81 -2.95 15.58 0.28
N PRO A 82 -3.70 15.55 1.37
CA PRO A 82 -3.22 15.09 2.69
C PRO A 82 -2.79 13.63 2.71
N THR A 83 -3.31 12.78 1.83
CA THR A 83 -2.96 11.35 1.74
C THR A 83 -1.92 11.05 0.66
N ALA A 84 -1.40 12.08 -0.04
CA ALA A 84 -0.46 11.92 -1.15
C ALA A 84 0.81 11.16 -0.75
N GLY A 85 1.33 11.40 0.45
CA GLY A 85 2.56 10.76 0.94
C GLY A 85 2.50 9.25 0.96
N TYR A 86 1.33 8.67 1.28
CA TYR A 86 1.13 7.21 1.24
C TYR A 86 1.23 6.69 -0.19
N ILE A 87 0.48 7.27 -1.12
CA ILE A 87 0.40 6.86 -2.52
C ILE A 87 1.76 6.97 -3.22
N LEU A 88 2.47 8.09 -2.98
CA LEU A 88 3.77 8.36 -3.60
C LEU A 88 4.86 7.37 -3.16
N MET A 89 4.71 6.70 -2.01
CA MET A 89 5.64 5.69 -1.52
C MET A 89 5.29 4.25 -1.95
N PHE A 90 4.16 4.00 -2.59
CA PHE A 90 3.79 2.67 -3.08
C PHE A 90 4.83 2.05 -4.04
N PRO A 91 5.45 2.80 -4.99
CA PRO A 91 6.51 2.24 -5.83
C PRO A 91 7.69 1.70 -5.02
N ALA A 92 8.12 2.45 -3.99
CA ALA A 92 9.21 2.02 -3.12
C ALA A 92 8.82 0.77 -2.30
N ALA A 93 7.63 0.77 -1.69
CA ALA A 93 7.14 -0.36 -0.93
C ALA A 93 7.05 -1.64 -1.79
N SER A 94 6.47 -1.54 -2.99
CA SER A 94 6.38 -2.67 -3.90
C SER A 94 7.76 -3.19 -4.33
N ALA A 95 8.71 -2.28 -4.63
CA ALA A 95 10.08 -2.68 -4.96
C ALA A 95 10.77 -3.42 -3.81
N ILE A 96 10.63 -2.93 -2.58
CA ILE A 96 11.21 -3.56 -1.39
C ILE A 96 10.57 -4.94 -1.13
N CYS A 97 9.24 -5.07 -1.25
CA CYS A 97 8.56 -6.37 -1.18
C CYS A 97 9.11 -7.36 -2.21
N GLY A 98 9.31 -6.91 -3.45
CA GLY A 98 9.90 -7.73 -4.50
C GLY A 98 11.35 -8.13 -4.22
N TYR A 99 12.11 -7.26 -3.57
CA TYR A 99 13.48 -7.56 -3.12
C TYR A 99 13.48 -8.63 -2.02
N PHE A 100 12.62 -8.50 -1.01
CA PHE A 100 12.48 -9.51 0.03
C PHE A 100 12.00 -10.87 -0.50
N ARG A 101 11.10 -10.87 -1.50
CA ARG A 101 10.74 -12.11 -2.18
C ARG A 101 11.96 -12.80 -2.78
N ARG A 102 12.90 -12.10 -3.42
CA ARG A 102 14.13 -12.69 -3.97
C ARG A 102 15.04 -13.30 -2.91
N ILE A 103 15.06 -12.72 -1.72
CA ILE A 103 15.91 -13.19 -0.61
C ILE A 103 15.26 -14.39 0.09
N PHE A 104 14.00 -14.29 0.45
CA PHE A 104 13.35 -15.19 1.39
C PHE A 104 12.57 -16.32 0.73
N TRP A 105 12.08 -16.12 -0.49
CA TRP A 105 11.23 -17.13 -1.13
C TRP A 105 12.04 -18.14 -1.94
N LYS A 106 12.07 -19.41 -1.48
CA LYS A 106 12.80 -20.51 -2.14
C LYS A 106 11.91 -21.72 -2.40
N ARG A 107 11.19 -22.20 -1.39
CA ARG A 107 10.42 -23.47 -1.41
C ARG A 107 8.94 -23.27 -1.10
N GLY A 108 8.52 -22.11 -0.62
CA GLY A 108 7.14 -21.84 -0.22
C GLY A 108 6.81 -22.37 1.17
N SER A 109 7.80 -22.51 2.04
CA SER A 109 7.62 -22.97 3.41
C SER A 109 6.86 -21.95 4.28
N GLY A 110 6.29 -22.40 5.39
CA GLY A 110 5.63 -21.51 6.35
C GLY A 110 6.58 -20.43 6.91
N ALA A 111 7.83 -20.80 7.18
CA ALA A 111 8.84 -19.84 7.64
C ALA A 111 9.12 -18.75 6.61
N GLU A 112 9.19 -19.11 5.32
CA GLU A 112 9.39 -18.13 4.24
C GLU A 112 8.20 -17.17 4.12
N LYS A 113 6.97 -17.64 4.32
CA LYS A 113 5.78 -16.78 4.35
C LYS A 113 5.83 -15.78 5.50
N VAL A 114 6.25 -16.21 6.69
CA VAL A 114 6.45 -15.32 7.85
C VAL A 114 7.58 -14.30 7.57
N MET A 115 8.67 -14.70 6.92
CA MET A 115 9.74 -13.78 6.52
C MET A 115 9.26 -12.76 5.48
N LEU A 116 8.42 -13.17 4.52
CA LEU A 116 7.80 -12.23 3.58
C LEU A 116 6.85 -11.27 4.27
N TRP A 117 6.08 -11.73 5.25
CA TRP A 117 5.21 -10.90 6.04
C TRP A 117 5.99 -9.84 6.83
N ALA A 118 7.04 -10.24 7.55
CA ALA A 118 7.92 -9.32 8.25
C ALA A 118 8.63 -8.35 7.29
N GLY A 119 9.10 -8.85 6.14
CA GLY A 119 9.71 -8.03 5.09
C GLY A 119 8.73 -7.00 4.49
N SER A 120 7.47 -7.39 4.28
CA SER A 120 6.46 -6.45 3.80
C SER A 120 6.13 -5.36 4.85
N ALA A 121 6.18 -5.69 6.15
CA ALA A 121 6.07 -4.70 7.21
C ALA A 121 7.21 -3.66 7.13
N VAL A 122 8.44 -4.11 6.96
CA VAL A 122 9.61 -3.22 6.77
C VAL A 122 9.46 -2.38 5.49
N ALA A 123 8.95 -2.96 4.41
CA ALA A 123 8.72 -2.26 3.14
C ALA A 123 7.72 -1.10 3.27
N PHE A 124 6.79 -1.16 4.22
CA PHE A 124 5.79 -0.13 4.45
C PHE A 124 6.21 0.96 5.43
N ILE A 125 7.37 0.84 6.10
CA ILE A 125 7.89 1.92 6.95
C ILE A 125 7.97 3.26 6.20
N PRO A 126 8.56 3.37 4.98
CA PRO A 126 8.56 4.62 4.24
C PRO A 126 7.16 5.15 3.90
N VAL A 127 6.20 4.25 3.60
CA VAL A 127 4.81 4.64 3.32
C VAL A 127 4.20 5.36 4.50
N TYR A 128 4.33 4.80 5.70
CA TYR A 128 3.79 5.40 6.91
C TYR A 128 4.53 6.66 7.34
N LEU A 129 5.87 6.68 7.24
CA LEU A 129 6.64 7.86 7.63
C LEU A 129 6.34 9.07 6.74
N VAL A 130 6.38 8.87 5.41
CA VAL A 130 6.11 9.96 4.47
C VAL A 130 4.62 10.31 4.47
N GLY A 131 3.73 9.33 4.56
CA GLY A 131 2.30 9.53 4.67
C GLY A 131 1.92 10.35 5.90
N PHE A 132 2.43 9.96 7.06
CA PHE A 132 2.28 10.71 8.31
C PHE A 132 2.80 12.15 8.18
N TYR A 133 4.02 12.32 7.67
CA TYR A 133 4.64 13.64 7.56
C TYR A 133 3.80 14.59 6.68
N VAL A 134 3.38 14.11 5.50
CA VAL A 134 2.53 14.91 4.60
C VAL A 134 1.21 15.24 5.27
N PHE A 135 0.54 14.26 5.89
CA PHE A 135 -0.73 14.51 6.58
C PHE A 135 -0.56 15.48 7.75
N TYR A 136 0.51 15.38 8.53
CA TYR A 136 0.81 16.29 9.63
C TYR A 136 0.97 17.75 9.16
N LEU A 137 1.63 17.98 8.01
CA LEU A 137 1.71 19.32 7.42
C LEU A 137 0.33 19.88 7.07
N PHE A 138 -0.60 19.06 6.60
CA PHE A 138 -1.99 19.46 6.38
C PHE A 138 -2.72 19.70 7.70
N ALA A 139 -2.58 18.83 8.67
CA ALA A 139 -3.25 18.95 9.96
C ALA A 139 -2.87 20.21 10.73
N THR A 140 -1.64 20.68 10.56
CA THR A 140 -1.17 21.92 11.21
C THR A 140 -1.52 23.21 10.46
N ARG A 141 -1.88 23.12 9.15
CA ARG A 141 -2.10 24.29 8.31
C ARG A 141 -3.54 24.48 7.87
N VAL A 142 -4.33 23.41 7.83
CA VAL A 142 -5.71 23.44 7.34
C VAL A 142 -6.64 23.06 8.49
N SER A 143 -7.60 23.95 8.79
CA SER A 143 -8.59 23.72 9.83
C SER A 143 -9.40 22.45 9.56
N GLY A 144 -9.72 21.71 10.63
CA GLY A 144 -10.52 20.49 10.56
C GLY A 144 -9.71 19.17 10.51
N TYR A 145 -8.49 19.15 9.99
CA TYR A 145 -7.70 17.91 9.98
C TYR A 145 -7.16 17.55 11.37
N MET A 146 -6.81 18.55 12.19
CA MET A 146 -6.37 18.32 13.56
C MET A 146 -7.53 17.83 14.45
N SER A 147 -8.66 18.52 14.44
CA SER A 147 -9.85 18.13 15.21
C SER A 147 -10.38 16.74 14.79
N TRP A 148 -10.28 16.42 13.50
CA TRP A 148 -10.55 15.08 13.03
C TRP A 148 -9.56 14.06 13.63
N SER A 149 -8.26 14.35 13.65
CA SER A 149 -7.23 13.45 14.20
C SER A 149 -7.46 13.22 15.70
N GLU A 150 -7.85 14.26 16.43
CA GLU A 150 -8.23 14.18 17.85
C GLU A 150 -9.46 13.27 18.03
N SER A 151 -10.48 13.46 17.22
CA SER A 151 -11.68 12.61 17.24
C SER A 151 -11.37 11.16 16.93
N ALA A 152 -10.56 10.91 15.89
CA ALA A 152 -10.16 9.56 15.51
C ALA A 152 -9.32 8.87 16.59
N ALA A 153 -8.36 9.57 17.19
CA ALA A 153 -7.54 9.02 18.28
C ALA A 153 -8.38 8.73 19.53
N SER A 154 -9.34 9.61 19.87
CA SER A 154 -10.21 9.45 21.03
C SER A 154 -11.13 8.22 20.95
N LEU A 155 -11.56 7.81 19.74
CA LEU A 155 -12.32 6.58 19.53
C LEU A 155 -11.57 5.31 20.00
N PHE A 156 -10.24 5.37 20.01
CA PHE A 156 -9.36 4.29 20.48
C PHE A 156 -8.79 4.55 21.88
N GLY A 157 -9.36 5.50 22.63
CA GLY A 157 -8.97 5.79 24.01
C GLY A 157 -7.75 6.73 24.17
N PHE A 158 -7.27 7.33 23.07
CA PHE A 158 -6.13 8.24 23.07
C PHE A 158 -6.61 9.70 23.08
N SER A 159 -6.39 10.41 24.20
CA SER A 159 -6.76 11.83 24.37
C SER A 159 -5.64 12.61 25.10
N GLY A 160 -5.60 13.91 24.93
CA GLY A 160 -4.64 14.79 25.61
C GLY A 160 -3.18 14.63 25.15
N LEU A 161 -2.95 14.10 23.96
CA LEU A 161 -1.62 13.87 23.40
C LEU A 161 -1.10 15.12 22.66
N SER A 162 0.22 15.16 22.41
CA SER A 162 0.79 16.19 21.55
C SER A 162 0.23 16.09 20.12
N PRO A 163 0.13 17.22 19.37
CA PRO A 163 -0.40 17.23 18.01
C PRO A 163 0.22 16.19 17.07
N ALA A 164 1.55 16.04 17.13
CA ALA A 164 2.26 15.05 16.30
C ALA A 164 1.87 13.61 16.65
N LEU A 165 1.77 13.29 17.94
CA LEU A 165 1.41 11.95 18.38
C LEU A 165 -0.06 11.63 18.07
N THR A 166 -0.96 12.62 18.23
CA THR A 166 -2.36 12.49 17.86
C THR A 166 -2.52 12.15 16.37
N VAL A 167 -1.86 12.90 15.50
CA VAL A 167 -1.88 12.64 14.04
C VAL A 167 -1.25 11.29 13.72
N PHE A 168 -0.13 10.93 14.35
CA PHE A 168 0.52 9.64 14.14
C PHE A 168 -0.40 8.46 14.49
N ILE A 169 -1.09 8.54 15.62
CA ILE A 169 -2.07 7.52 16.02
C ILE A 169 -3.21 7.46 14.99
N ALA A 170 -3.79 8.61 14.65
CA ALA A 170 -4.94 8.70 13.76
C ALA A 170 -4.67 8.26 12.31
N THR A 171 -3.41 8.32 11.85
CA THR A 171 -3.06 8.09 10.43
C THR A 171 -2.09 6.92 10.20
N VAL A 172 -1.54 6.36 11.26
CA VAL A 172 -0.64 5.21 11.20
C VAL A 172 -1.12 4.08 12.11
N VAL A 173 -1.14 4.31 13.44
CA VAL A 173 -1.36 3.23 14.40
C VAL A 173 -2.70 2.51 14.21
N ILE A 174 -3.76 3.27 13.91
CA ILE A 174 -5.11 2.72 13.69
C ILE A 174 -5.16 1.82 12.44
N PHE A 175 -4.32 2.08 11.42
CA PHE A 175 -4.32 1.35 10.15
C PHE A 175 -3.47 0.07 10.19
N VAL A 176 -2.41 0.05 11.00
CA VAL A 176 -1.47 -1.06 11.11
C VAL A 176 -2.13 -2.44 11.27
N PRO A 177 -3.16 -2.63 12.12
CA PRO A 177 -3.78 -3.95 12.27
C PRO A 177 -4.44 -4.46 10.99
N GLN A 178 -5.18 -3.62 10.26
CA GLN A 178 -5.77 -4.02 8.98
C GLN A 178 -4.66 -4.35 7.97
N ASP A 179 -3.72 -3.44 7.79
CA ASP A 179 -2.70 -3.58 6.75
C ASP A 179 -1.87 -4.85 6.96
N PHE A 180 -1.35 -5.08 8.15
CA PHE A 180 -0.45 -6.21 8.38
C PHE A 180 -1.16 -7.54 8.55
N PHE A 181 -2.33 -7.56 9.20
CA PHE A 181 -3.03 -8.82 9.47
C PHE A 181 -4.07 -9.18 8.42
N ILE A 182 -4.50 -8.24 7.58
CA ILE A 182 -5.44 -8.51 6.48
C ILE A 182 -4.72 -8.37 5.15
N ASP A 183 -4.32 -7.16 4.75
CA ASP A 183 -3.83 -6.88 3.41
C ASP A 183 -2.54 -7.65 3.08
N HIS A 184 -1.55 -7.61 3.97
CA HIS A 184 -0.27 -8.29 3.75
C HIS A 184 -0.42 -9.82 3.80
N VAL A 185 -1.23 -10.35 4.72
CA VAL A 185 -1.48 -11.80 4.80
C VAL A 185 -2.20 -12.29 3.55
N LEU A 186 -3.24 -11.59 3.10
CA LEU A 186 -3.96 -11.91 1.87
C LEU A 186 -3.04 -11.82 0.64
N ALA A 187 -2.18 -10.80 0.57
CA ALA A 187 -1.22 -10.67 -0.53
C ALA A 187 -0.23 -11.83 -0.59
N ILE A 188 0.29 -12.27 0.55
CA ILE A 188 1.21 -13.42 0.62
C ILE A 188 0.48 -14.73 0.30
N ALA A 189 -0.76 -14.90 0.75
CA ALA A 189 -1.57 -16.06 0.41
C ALA A 189 -1.85 -16.12 -1.11
N ALA A 190 -2.29 -15.01 -1.69
CA ALA A 190 -2.52 -14.88 -3.13
C ALA A 190 -1.24 -15.11 -3.94
N PHE A 191 -0.12 -14.50 -3.53
CA PHE A 191 1.18 -14.72 -4.14
C PHE A 191 1.57 -16.20 -4.10
N SER A 192 1.45 -16.84 -2.94
CA SER A 192 1.82 -18.26 -2.76
C SER A 192 1.03 -19.17 -3.69
N TYR A 193 -0.27 -18.94 -3.80
CA TYR A 193 -1.16 -19.69 -4.67
C TYR A 193 -0.83 -19.49 -6.16
N VAL A 194 -0.73 -18.23 -6.60
CA VAL A 194 -0.41 -17.90 -8.00
C VAL A 194 0.97 -18.43 -8.38
N TYR A 195 1.96 -18.27 -7.50
CA TYR A 195 3.31 -18.76 -7.76
C TYR A 195 3.36 -20.28 -7.95
N GLN A 196 2.65 -21.04 -7.12
CA GLN A 196 2.55 -22.50 -7.27
C GLN A 196 1.88 -22.88 -8.59
N MET A 197 0.75 -22.28 -8.91
CA MET A 197 0.01 -22.50 -10.16
C MET A 197 0.87 -22.23 -11.41
N LEU A 198 1.66 -21.15 -11.40
CA LEU A 198 2.55 -20.81 -12.51
C LEU A 198 3.70 -21.81 -12.63
N LYS A 199 4.28 -22.21 -11.49
CA LYS A 199 5.36 -23.21 -11.45
C LYS A 199 4.91 -24.56 -12.01
N GLU A 200 3.70 -25.03 -11.69
CA GLU A 200 3.11 -26.25 -12.21
C GLU A 200 2.91 -26.22 -13.73
N ARG A 201 2.72 -25.02 -14.30
CA ARG A 201 2.59 -24.78 -15.75
C ARG A 201 3.93 -24.48 -16.45
N GLY A 202 5.06 -24.56 -15.73
CA GLY A 202 6.39 -24.25 -16.27
C GLY A 202 6.61 -22.77 -16.61
N ILE A 203 5.81 -21.87 -16.02
CA ILE A 203 5.92 -20.41 -16.24
C ILE A 203 6.75 -19.82 -15.11
N GLU A 204 7.90 -19.26 -15.42
CA GLU A 204 8.76 -18.52 -14.48
C GLU A 204 8.51 -17.00 -14.61
N LEU A 205 8.24 -16.33 -13.45
CA LEU A 205 8.09 -14.88 -13.32
C LEU A 205 9.33 -14.24 -12.69
#